data_e94b5016214d0cec1477d4042d114335
#
_entry.id   e94b5016214d0cec1477d4042d114335
#
_cell.length_a   1.000
_cell.length_b   1.000
_cell.length_c   1.000
_cell.angle_alpha   90.00
_cell.angle_beta   90.00
_cell.angle_gamma   90.00
#
_symmetry.space_group_name_H-M   'P 1'
#
loop_
_entity.id
_entity.type
_entity.pdbx_description
1 polymer ?
#
loop_
_entity_poly.entity_id
_entity_poly.type
_entity_poly.pdbx_seq_one_letter_code
_entity_poly.pdbx_strand_id
1 'polypeptide(L)'
;MYIEKINGPADVKRLSAGELETLSEEVRGVLLKKLSEHGGHVGPNLGMVEATVALHYVFNSPADKIVYDVSHQSYAHKILTGRKAAFMDAAAYDEVSGYTEPSESEHDFFVIGHTSTSVSLAAGLAKARDLKGGTGNVIAVIGDGSLSGGEAFEGLNSAAELGTNFIVIVNDNQMSIAENHGGLYRNLQLLRETDGQALCNFFTAMGLDYLYVKDGNNVQALIDAFRKVKDIDHPVAVHINTLKGKGYRLAEQQQERFHYSAPFCLETGSLAVDSGNEEDYGDLTVRYLLQEMKKDRTVVGITAGTPTVFGFTAERREEAGRQFVDVALPRSTPLPCVCHCRRWRETGIRGVQHFHPARLRPVVAGPLYQQQSRIDSRLLGRCFDNERCHSPLPVRYSGHRQHSEHGLSGSYLP
;
A
#
# COMPACT_ATOMS: atom_id res chain seq x y z
N MET A 1 -28.59 4.91 -14.69
CA MET A 1 -27.30 5.30 -14.07
C MET A 1 -26.21 5.21 -15.14
N TYR A 2 -25.17 6.05 -15.07
CA TYR A 2 -24.05 5.97 -16.03
C TYR A 2 -23.24 4.70 -15.83
N ILE A 3 -23.00 4.31 -14.57
CA ILE A 3 -22.24 3.08 -14.24
C ILE A 3 -22.80 1.82 -14.92
N GLU A 4 -24.12 1.73 -15.14
CA GLU A 4 -24.74 0.60 -15.82
C GLU A 4 -24.30 0.51 -17.29
N LYS A 5 -23.98 1.64 -17.91
CA LYS A 5 -23.57 1.76 -19.31
C LYS A 5 -22.07 1.53 -19.51
N ILE A 6 -21.26 1.57 -18.43
CA ILE A 6 -19.81 1.33 -18.49
C ILE A 6 -19.54 -0.17 -18.54
N ASN A 7 -19.02 -0.65 -19.66
CA ASN A 7 -18.54 -2.03 -19.83
C ASN A 7 -17.02 -2.10 -20.00
N GLY A 8 -16.37 -0.95 -20.16
CA GLY A 8 -14.93 -0.83 -20.25
C GLY A 8 -14.48 0.63 -20.34
N PRO A 9 -13.16 0.88 -20.32
CA PRO A 9 -12.60 2.25 -20.33
C PRO A 9 -13.04 3.09 -21.54
N ALA A 10 -13.34 2.47 -22.67
CA ALA A 10 -13.81 3.17 -23.87
C ALA A 10 -15.15 3.88 -23.66
N ASP A 11 -16.00 3.36 -22.77
CA ASP A 11 -17.28 3.98 -22.46
C ASP A 11 -17.10 5.22 -21.56
N VAL A 12 -16.14 5.17 -20.64
CA VAL A 12 -15.78 6.33 -19.79
C VAL A 12 -15.36 7.52 -20.64
N LYS A 13 -14.61 7.29 -21.73
CA LYS A 13 -14.10 8.33 -22.64
C LYS A 13 -15.19 9.06 -23.44
N ARG A 14 -16.40 8.53 -23.51
CA ARG A 14 -17.54 9.12 -24.22
C ARG A 14 -18.32 10.11 -23.36
N LEU A 15 -18.04 10.15 -22.06
CA LEU A 15 -18.78 10.98 -21.13
C LEU A 15 -18.28 12.44 -21.15
N SER A 16 -19.20 13.36 -20.98
CA SER A 16 -18.91 14.78 -20.73
C SER A 16 -18.41 15.00 -19.30
N ALA A 17 -17.85 16.18 -19.02
CA ALA A 17 -17.34 16.51 -17.69
C ALA A 17 -18.38 16.32 -16.57
N GLY A 18 -19.61 16.82 -16.75
CA GLY A 18 -20.68 16.66 -15.77
C GLY A 18 -21.15 15.20 -15.59
N GLU A 19 -21.08 14.40 -16.67
CA GLU A 19 -21.38 12.98 -16.59
C GLU A 19 -20.29 12.20 -15.86
N LEU A 20 -19.01 12.61 -15.97
CA LEU A 20 -17.89 12.01 -15.22
C LEU A 20 -17.99 12.28 -13.71
N GLU A 21 -18.44 13.49 -13.32
CA GLU A 21 -18.74 13.81 -11.93
C GLU A 21 -19.86 12.91 -11.39
N THR A 22 -20.95 12.78 -12.16
CA THR A 22 -22.05 11.89 -11.80
C THR A 22 -21.63 10.44 -11.72
N LEU A 23 -20.81 9.96 -12.68
CA LEU A 23 -20.24 8.60 -12.64
C LEU A 23 -19.40 8.38 -11.37
N SER A 24 -18.60 9.36 -10.98
CA SER A 24 -17.79 9.26 -9.75
C SER A 24 -18.66 9.10 -8.51
N GLU A 25 -19.76 9.84 -8.40
CA GLU A 25 -20.71 9.69 -7.29
C GLU A 25 -21.45 8.34 -7.34
N GLU A 26 -21.83 7.86 -8.52
CA GLU A 26 -22.45 6.54 -8.68
C GLU A 26 -21.49 5.40 -8.29
N VAL A 27 -20.22 5.47 -8.71
CA VAL A 27 -19.17 4.51 -8.30
C VAL A 27 -18.97 4.53 -6.78
N ARG A 28 -18.91 5.71 -6.18
CA ARG A 28 -18.81 5.88 -4.72
C ARG A 28 -19.98 5.23 -3.98
N GLY A 29 -21.21 5.46 -4.45
CA GLY A 29 -22.42 4.86 -3.88
C GLY A 29 -22.41 3.34 -3.94
N VAL A 30 -22.00 2.77 -5.07
CA VAL A 30 -21.87 1.32 -5.27
C VAL A 30 -20.79 0.74 -4.34
N LEU A 31 -19.65 1.41 -4.24
CA LEU A 31 -18.57 0.99 -3.33
C LEU A 31 -19.04 1.02 -1.87
N LEU A 32 -19.68 2.08 -1.43
CA LEU A 32 -20.19 2.19 -0.07
C LEU A 32 -21.19 1.09 0.26
N LYS A 33 -22.11 0.79 -0.65
CA LYS A 33 -23.06 -0.30 -0.48
C LYS A 33 -22.33 -1.64 -0.31
N LYS A 34 -21.48 -2.02 -1.28
CA LYS A 34 -20.75 -3.28 -1.21
C LYS A 34 -19.93 -3.37 0.08
N LEU A 35 -19.19 -2.32 0.41
CA LEU A 35 -18.28 -2.31 1.57
C LEU A 35 -19.02 -2.37 2.90
N SER A 36 -20.22 -1.78 3.00
CA SER A 36 -21.03 -1.89 4.20
C SER A 36 -21.62 -3.29 4.39
N GLU A 37 -21.97 -3.98 3.30
CA GLU A 37 -22.58 -5.32 3.32
C GLU A 37 -21.55 -6.45 3.41
N HIS A 38 -20.37 -6.27 2.78
CA HIS A 38 -19.36 -7.35 2.60
C HIS A 38 -18.05 -7.08 3.35
N GLY A 39 -17.75 -5.81 3.66
CA GLY A 39 -16.45 -5.40 4.17
C GLY A 39 -15.43 -5.15 3.07
N GLY A 40 -14.21 -4.71 3.48
CA GLY A 40 -13.10 -4.41 2.59
C GLY A 40 -12.41 -3.08 2.90
N HIS A 41 -11.57 -2.59 1.97
CA HIS A 41 -10.84 -1.34 2.11
C HIS A 41 -11.74 -0.15 1.77
N VAL A 42 -12.21 0.57 2.78
CA VAL A 42 -13.19 1.65 2.62
C VAL A 42 -12.51 2.97 2.22
N GLY A 43 -11.73 3.53 3.13
CA GLY A 43 -11.10 4.84 2.96
C GLY A 43 -10.21 4.95 1.72
N PRO A 44 -9.30 4.00 1.47
CA PRO A 44 -8.44 4.00 0.29
C PRO A 44 -9.20 4.04 -1.04
N ASN A 45 -10.30 3.27 -1.16
CA ASN A 45 -11.09 3.23 -2.38
C ASN A 45 -11.89 4.50 -2.59
N LEU A 46 -12.55 5.01 -1.55
CA LEU A 46 -13.35 6.24 -1.65
C LEU A 46 -12.50 7.46 -2.00
N GLY A 47 -11.25 7.52 -1.51
CA GLY A 47 -10.31 8.60 -1.83
C GLY A 47 -9.79 8.59 -3.26
N MET A 48 -9.87 7.45 -3.97
CA MET A 48 -9.29 7.26 -5.30
C MET A 48 -10.32 7.24 -6.44
N VAL A 49 -11.59 7.45 -6.16
CA VAL A 49 -12.65 7.33 -7.20
C VAL A 49 -12.40 8.29 -8.34
N GLU A 50 -12.28 9.60 -8.08
CA GLU A 50 -12.08 10.63 -9.09
C GLU A 50 -10.78 10.43 -9.87
N ALA A 51 -9.70 10.08 -9.16
CA ALA A 51 -8.41 9.82 -9.79
C ALA A 51 -8.49 8.62 -10.75
N THR A 52 -9.21 7.56 -10.37
CA THR A 52 -9.40 6.38 -11.20
C THR A 52 -10.28 6.67 -12.42
N VAL A 53 -11.36 7.43 -12.26
CA VAL A 53 -12.20 7.90 -13.37
C VAL A 53 -11.38 8.74 -14.36
N ALA A 54 -10.60 9.71 -13.86
CA ALA A 54 -9.74 10.55 -14.69
C ALA A 54 -8.64 9.75 -15.42
N LEU A 55 -8.04 8.74 -14.74
CA LEU A 55 -7.07 7.83 -15.36
C LEU A 55 -7.68 7.10 -16.56
N HIS A 56 -8.84 6.47 -16.39
CA HIS A 56 -9.52 5.76 -17.49
C HIS A 56 -10.10 6.67 -18.56
N TYR A 57 -10.37 7.93 -18.23
CA TYR A 57 -10.76 8.92 -19.22
C TYR A 57 -9.59 9.36 -20.10
N VAL A 58 -8.42 9.59 -19.52
CA VAL A 58 -7.25 10.12 -20.23
C VAL A 58 -6.43 9.04 -20.91
N PHE A 59 -6.08 7.98 -20.19
CA PHE A 59 -5.20 6.91 -20.68
C PHE A 59 -5.97 5.75 -21.34
N ASN A 60 -5.30 4.98 -22.19
CA ASN A 60 -5.89 3.92 -23.00
C ASN A 60 -5.54 2.53 -22.44
N SER A 61 -6.02 2.21 -21.21
CA SER A 61 -5.82 0.87 -20.66
C SER A 61 -6.57 -0.18 -21.50
N PRO A 62 -5.96 -1.36 -21.82
CA PRO A 62 -4.70 -1.90 -21.30
C PRO A 62 -3.45 -1.53 -22.13
N ALA A 63 -3.57 -0.77 -23.24
CA ALA A 63 -2.41 -0.33 -24.03
C ALA A 63 -1.47 0.54 -23.17
N ASP A 64 -2.03 1.57 -22.53
CA ASP A 64 -1.36 2.27 -21.43
C ASP A 64 -1.44 1.41 -20.15
N LYS A 65 -0.32 1.25 -19.47
CA LYS A 65 -0.19 0.33 -18.34
C LYS A 65 -0.32 1.07 -17.02
N ILE A 66 -1.31 0.70 -16.21
CA ILE A 66 -1.55 1.28 -14.89
C ILE A 66 -1.26 0.23 -13.82
N VAL A 67 -0.28 0.49 -12.96
CA VAL A 67 0.15 -0.40 -11.88
C VAL A 67 -0.18 0.24 -10.53
N TYR A 68 -1.08 -0.36 -9.78
CA TYR A 68 -1.50 0.12 -8.46
C TYR A 68 -0.62 -0.47 -7.36
N ASP A 69 -0.02 0.36 -6.52
CA ASP A 69 0.71 -0.08 -5.33
C ASP A 69 -0.24 -0.72 -4.32
N VAL A 70 0.15 -1.80 -3.66
CA VAL A 70 -0.73 -2.65 -2.82
C VAL A 70 -1.92 -3.18 -3.60
N SER A 71 -2.52 -2.33 -4.42
CA SER A 71 -3.71 -2.51 -5.25
C SER A 71 -5.06 -2.66 -4.51
N HIS A 72 -5.07 -2.48 -3.19
CA HIS A 72 -6.28 -2.50 -2.37
C HIS A 72 -7.23 -1.32 -2.62
N GLN A 73 -6.77 -0.27 -3.30
CA GLN A 73 -7.54 0.91 -3.74
C GLN A 73 -8.02 0.82 -5.20
N SER A 74 -8.01 -0.39 -5.80
CA SER A 74 -8.32 -0.60 -7.22
C SER A 74 -9.78 -0.95 -7.53
N TYR A 75 -10.71 -0.81 -6.57
CA TYR A 75 -12.10 -1.24 -6.78
C TYR A 75 -12.81 -0.42 -7.87
N ALA A 76 -12.60 0.91 -7.90
CA ALA A 76 -13.11 1.74 -8.99
C ALA A 76 -12.51 1.33 -10.35
N HIS A 77 -11.21 0.97 -10.40
CA HIS A 77 -10.57 0.42 -11.59
C HIS A 77 -11.27 -0.87 -12.06
N LYS A 78 -11.56 -1.81 -11.14
CA LYS A 78 -12.29 -3.04 -11.48
C LYS A 78 -13.68 -2.76 -12.04
N ILE A 79 -14.42 -1.83 -11.45
CA ILE A 79 -15.73 -1.39 -11.95
C ILE A 79 -15.62 -0.89 -13.38
N LEU A 80 -14.68 0.01 -13.66
CA LEU A 80 -14.52 0.68 -14.95
C LEU A 80 -13.88 -0.21 -16.03
N THR A 81 -13.34 -1.36 -15.65
CA THR A 81 -12.73 -2.35 -16.55
C THR A 81 -13.56 -3.60 -16.72
N GLY A 82 -14.89 -3.51 -16.56
CA GLY A 82 -15.85 -4.55 -16.92
C GLY A 82 -16.29 -5.48 -15.79
N ARG A 83 -15.77 -5.30 -14.56
CA ARG A 83 -16.09 -6.16 -13.40
C ARG A 83 -17.15 -5.54 -12.47
N LYS A 84 -17.97 -4.61 -12.98
CA LYS A 84 -18.98 -3.90 -12.17
C LYS A 84 -20.00 -4.82 -11.50
N ALA A 85 -20.33 -5.97 -12.11
CA ALA A 85 -21.28 -6.94 -11.55
C ALA A 85 -20.87 -7.36 -10.14
N ALA A 86 -19.58 -7.63 -9.91
CA ALA A 86 -19.02 -8.00 -8.62
C ALA A 86 -19.09 -6.88 -7.55
N PHE A 87 -19.59 -5.70 -7.91
CA PHE A 87 -19.78 -4.58 -6.98
C PHE A 87 -21.24 -4.16 -6.85
N MET A 88 -22.09 -4.51 -7.83
CA MET A 88 -23.49 -4.11 -7.88
C MET A 88 -24.45 -5.23 -7.49
N ASP A 89 -24.05 -6.50 -7.66
CA ASP A 89 -24.82 -7.67 -7.31
C ASP A 89 -24.21 -8.36 -6.10
N ALA A 90 -24.97 -8.47 -5.01
CA ALA A 90 -24.53 -9.11 -3.78
C ALA A 90 -24.15 -10.59 -3.98
N ALA A 91 -24.77 -11.28 -4.93
CA ALA A 91 -24.44 -12.68 -5.25
C ALA A 91 -23.05 -12.83 -5.91
N ALA A 92 -22.51 -11.75 -6.49
CA ALA A 92 -21.25 -11.73 -7.20
C ALA A 92 -20.10 -11.05 -6.41
N TYR A 93 -20.31 -10.64 -5.18
CA TYR A 93 -19.30 -9.89 -4.40
C TYR A 93 -17.97 -10.62 -4.25
N ASP A 94 -17.97 -11.95 -4.22
CA ASP A 94 -16.78 -12.79 -4.08
C ASP A 94 -16.14 -13.20 -5.42
N GLU A 95 -16.69 -12.79 -6.56
CA GLU A 95 -16.17 -13.16 -7.88
C GLU A 95 -14.88 -12.41 -8.25
N VAL A 96 -14.51 -11.39 -7.52
CA VAL A 96 -13.28 -10.63 -7.75
C VAL A 96 -12.43 -10.54 -6.50
N SER A 97 -11.11 -10.57 -6.68
CA SER A 97 -10.14 -10.31 -5.62
C SER A 97 -10.25 -8.87 -5.10
N GLY A 98 -9.89 -8.64 -3.85
CA GLY A 98 -9.72 -7.31 -3.27
C GLY A 98 -8.46 -6.57 -3.77
N TYR A 99 -7.70 -7.18 -4.69
CA TYR A 99 -6.45 -6.68 -5.27
C TYR A 99 -6.45 -6.85 -6.78
N THR A 100 -5.49 -6.23 -7.50
CA THR A 100 -5.33 -6.50 -8.93
C THR A 100 -4.98 -7.96 -9.17
N GLU A 101 -5.61 -8.55 -10.20
CA GLU A 101 -5.47 -9.98 -10.51
C GLU A 101 -5.50 -10.20 -12.03
N PRO A 102 -4.36 -10.52 -12.66
CA PRO A 102 -4.29 -10.71 -14.12
C PRO A 102 -5.21 -11.81 -14.67
N SER A 103 -5.60 -12.77 -13.85
CA SER A 103 -6.55 -13.81 -14.27
C SER A 103 -7.99 -13.29 -14.40
N GLU A 104 -8.31 -12.15 -13.77
CA GLU A 104 -9.62 -11.51 -13.87
C GLU A 104 -9.73 -10.57 -15.07
N SER A 105 -8.63 -9.91 -15.47
CA SER A 105 -8.68 -8.87 -16.49
C SER A 105 -7.33 -8.56 -17.10
N GLU A 106 -7.31 -8.30 -18.43
CA GLU A 106 -6.12 -7.80 -19.15
C GLU A 106 -5.67 -6.40 -18.71
N HIS A 107 -6.47 -5.69 -17.94
CA HIS A 107 -6.14 -4.39 -17.36
C HIS A 107 -5.30 -4.49 -16.08
N ASP A 108 -5.18 -5.67 -15.50
CA ASP A 108 -4.38 -5.96 -14.31
C ASP A 108 -3.07 -6.65 -14.73
N PHE A 109 -1.91 -6.08 -14.40
CA PHE A 109 -0.61 -6.57 -14.89
C PHE A 109 0.11 -7.47 -13.89
N PHE A 110 -0.18 -7.31 -12.60
CA PHE A 110 0.47 -8.03 -11.53
C PHE A 110 -0.53 -8.38 -10.42
N VAL A 111 -0.26 -9.48 -9.73
CA VAL A 111 -0.87 -9.76 -8.42
C VAL A 111 -0.06 -8.98 -7.39
N ILE A 112 -0.65 -7.94 -6.82
CA ILE A 112 0.01 -7.06 -5.85
C ILE A 112 -0.81 -7.05 -4.57
N GLY A 113 -0.15 -7.16 -3.44
CA GLY A 113 -0.70 -7.01 -2.10
C GLY A 113 0.32 -6.37 -1.15
N HIS A 114 1.58 -6.24 -1.60
CA HIS A 114 2.65 -5.63 -0.83
C HIS A 114 2.87 -4.16 -1.21
N THR A 115 3.14 -3.34 -0.22
CA THR A 115 3.46 -1.91 -0.36
C THR A 115 4.78 -1.67 -1.07
N SER A 116 4.94 -0.49 -1.67
CA SER A 116 6.19 0.06 -2.22
C SER A 116 6.69 -0.60 -3.50
N THR A 117 5.91 -1.48 -4.13
CA THR A 117 6.35 -2.30 -5.27
C THR A 117 6.00 -1.71 -6.64
N SER A 118 4.96 -0.87 -6.73
CA SER A 118 4.40 -0.42 -8.01
C SER A 118 5.39 0.32 -8.89
N VAL A 119 6.24 1.18 -8.31
CA VAL A 119 7.20 1.99 -9.06
C VAL A 119 8.22 1.10 -9.76
N SER A 120 8.80 0.13 -9.04
CA SER A 120 9.77 -0.83 -9.60
C SER A 120 9.13 -1.73 -10.66
N LEU A 121 7.92 -2.25 -10.42
CA LEU A 121 7.20 -3.08 -11.38
C LEU A 121 6.84 -2.31 -12.65
N ALA A 122 6.34 -1.09 -12.51
CA ALA A 122 6.02 -0.22 -13.64
C ALA A 122 7.29 0.20 -14.42
N ALA A 123 8.40 0.50 -13.74
CA ALA A 123 9.67 0.79 -14.39
C ALA A 123 10.16 -0.40 -15.25
N GLY A 124 9.96 -1.63 -14.76
CA GLY A 124 10.21 -2.84 -15.53
C GLY A 124 9.35 -2.94 -16.80
N LEU A 125 8.05 -2.58 -16.71
CA LEU A 125 7.16 -2.52 -17.88
C LEU A 125 7.57 -1.43 -18.87
N ALA A 126 7.96 -0.24 -18.39
CA ALA A 126 8.48 0.84 -19.24
C ALA A 126 9.73 0.39 -19.98
N LYS A 127 10.69 -0.20 -19.29
CA LYS A 127 11.90 -0.75 -19.92
C LYS A 127 11.59 -1.83 -20.96
N ALA A 128 10.66 -2.72 -20.66
CA ALA A 128 10.23 -3.77 -21.60
C ALA A 128 9.53 -3.20 -22.84
N ARG A 129 8.71 -2.15 -22.67
CA ARG A 129 8.11 -1.38 -23.76
C ARG A 129 9.19 -0.80 -24.68
N ASP A 130 10.16 -0.11 -24.10
CA ASP A 130 11.24 0.57 -24.83
C ASP A 130 12.11 -0.42 -25.64
N LEU A 131 12.48 -1.54 -25.02
CA LEU A 131 13.24 -2.61 -25.69
C LEU A 131 12.50 -3.23 -26.87
N LYS A 132 11.16 -3.21 -26.84
CA LYS A 132 10.32 -3.70 -27.95
C LYS A 132 10.01 -2.62 -28.98
N GLY A 133 10.53 -1.38 -28.82
CA GLY A 133 10.17 -0.24 -29.65
C GLY A 133 8.68 0.14 -29.56
N GLY A 134 8.04 -0.21 -28.46
CA GLY A 134 6.64 0.08 -28.21
C GLY A 134 6.42 1.51 -27.78
N THR A 135 5.17 1.97 -27.92
CA THR A 135 4.69 3.26 -27.42
C THR A 135 3.62 3.02 -26.37
N GLY A 136 3.20 4.07 -25.71
CA GLY A 136 2.17 4.00 -24.67
C GLY A 136 2.72 4.40 -23.31
N ASN A 137 1.80 4.86 -22.47
CA ASN A 137 2.15 5.36 -21.16
C ASN A 137 2.30 4.20 -20.16
N VAL A 138 3.23 4.35 -19.23
CA VAL A 138 3.36 3.46 -18.09
C VAL A 138 3.22 4.27 -16.81
N ILE A 139 2.23 3.92 -16.03
CA ILE A 139 1.78 4.68 -14.86
C ILE A 139 1.91 3.82 -13.61
N ALA A 140 2.68 4.26 -12.62
CA ALA A 140 2.67 3.73 -11.27
C ALA A 140 1.76 4.60 -10.39
N VAL A 141 0.81 3.99 -9.67
CA VAL A 141 -0.02 4.69 -8.69
C VAL A 141 0.40 4.23 -7.31
N ILE A 142 0.93 5.15 -6.50
CA ILE A 142 1.46 4.83 -5.18
C ILE A 142 0.88 5.80 -4.12
N GLY A 143 0.50 5.25 -2.97
CA GLY A 143 0.09 6.06 -1.82
C GLY A 143 1.30 6.63 -1.06
N ASP A 144 1.09 7.76 -0.39
CA ASP A 144 2.09 8.42 0.44
C ASP A 144 2.68 7.48 1.50
N GLY A 145 1.87 6.66 2.16
CA GLY A 145 2.35 5.65 3.12
C GLY A 145 3.34 4.67 2.49
N SER A 146 3.01 4.13 1.32
CA SER A 146 3.86 3.18 0.58
C SER A 146 5.13 3.82 0.02
N LEU A 147 5.07 5.12 -0.29
CA LEU A 147 6.20 5.87 -0.84
C LEU A 147 7.40 5.89 0.12
N SER A 148 7.20 5.72 1.42
CA SER A 148 8.30 5.67 2.40
C SER A 148 9.09 4.36 2.41
N GLY A 149 8.64 3.33 1.71
CA GLY A 149 9.34 2.05 1.66
C GLY A 149 10.59 2.08 0.78
N GLY A 150 11.63 1.35 1.19
CA GLY A 150 12.93 1.34 0.50
C GLY A 150 12.82 0.96 -0.98
N GLU A 151 11.97 0.00 -1.33
CA GLU A 151 11.78 -0.44 -2.72
C GLU A 151 11.16 0.66 -3.60
N ALA A 152 10.30 1.53 -3.04
CA ALA A 152 9.79 2.69 -3.76
C ALA A 152 10.91 3.72 -4.06
N PHE A 153 11.81 3.94 -3.09
CA PHE A 153 12.99 4.80 -3.30
C PHE A 153 13.94 4.22 -4.36
N GLU A 154 14.20 2.92 -4.32
CA GLU A 154 15.00 2.22 -5.34
C GLU A 154 14.33 2.29 -6.72
N GLY A 155 13.00 2.14 -6.76
CA GLY A 155 12.20 2.28 -7.96
C GLY A 155 12.25 3.69 -8.55
N LEU A 156 12.11 4.73 -7.74
CA LEU A 156 12.24 6.13 -8.18
C LEU A 156 13.63 6.45 -8.67
N ASN A 157 14.68 6.01 -7.98
CA ASN A 157 16.06 6.17 -8.40
C ASN A 157 16.32 5.52 -9.78
N SER A 158 15.78 4.32 -9.99
CA SER A 158 15.90 3.64 -11.28
C SER A 158 15.04 4.27 -12.36
N ALA A 159 13.88 4.82 -12.01
CA ALA A 159 12.96 5.48 -12.93
C ALA A 159 13.59 6.75 -13.55
N ALA A 160 14.38 7.50 -12.79
CA ALA A 160 15.08 8.68 -13.26
C ALA A 160 16.03 8.40 -14.45
N GLU A 161 16.55 7.18 -14.55
CA GLU A 161 17.44 6.75 -15.63
C GLU A 161 16.71 6.23 -16.89
N LEU A 162 15.38 6.14 -16.86
CA LEU A 162 14.64 5.57 -18.01
C LEU A 162 14.73 6.43 -19.26
N GLY A 163 14.72 7.77 -19.13
CA GLY A 163 14.79 8.71 -20.25
C GLY A 163 13.65 8.57 -21.27
N THR A 164 12.51 8.03 -20.83
CA THR A 164 11.31 7.79 -21.65
C THR A 164 10.04 8.02 -20.81
N ASN A 165 8.88 7.90 -21.42
CA ASN A 165 7.59 8.05 -20.74
C ASN A 165 7.49 7.14 -19.52
N PHE A 166 7.40 7.76 -18.35
CA PHE A 166 7.10 7.08 -17.09
C PHE A 166 6.41 8.05 -16.13
N ILE A 167 5.24 7.68 -15.64
CA ILE A 167 4.40 8.55 -14.81
C ILE A 167 4.23 7.91 -13.43
N VAL A 168 4.59 8.63 -12.37
CA VAL A 168 4.34 8.21 -10.99
C VAL A 168 3.25 9.09 -10.39
N ILE A 169 2.08 8.53 -10.14
CA ILE A 169 1.00 9.23 -9.46
C ILE A 169 1.13 8.96 -7.96
N VAL A 170 1.45 10.01 -7.22
CA VAL A 170 1.57 9.97 -5.77
C VAL A 170 0.25 10.44 -5.16
N ASN A 171 -0.50 9.49 -4.62
CA ASN A 171 -1.74 9.77 -3.90
C ASN A 171 -1.42 10.13 -2.45
N ASP A 172 -1.37 11.42 -2.16
CA ASP A 172 -1.10 11.95 -0.82
C ASP A 172 -2.41 12.33 -0.13
N ASN A 173 -2.77 11.56 0.87
CA ASN A 173 -3.90 11.83 1.75
C ASN A 173 -3.47 11.97 3.22
N GLN A 174 -2.18 12.06 3.48
CA GLN A 174 -1.54 12.28 4.77
C GLN A 174 -1.68 11.09 5.76
N MET A 175 -2.18 9.96 5.26
CA MET A 175 -2.44 8.78 6.08
C MET A 175 -1.96 7.52 5.38
N SER A 176 -1.23 6.70 6.13
CA SER A 176 -1.04 5.28 5.84
C SER A 176 -2.25 4.47 6.37
N ILE A 177 -2.04 3.39 7.12
CA ILE A 177 -3.09 2.84 7.98
C ILE A 177 -3.31 3.82 9.13
N ALA A 178 -2.26 4.14 9.89
CA ALA A 178 -2.20 5.20 10.89
C ALA A 178 -1.52 6.47 10.31
N GLU A 179 -1.20 7.43 11.17
CA GLU A 179 -0.54 8.67 10.79
C GLU A 179 0.85 8.41 10.20
N ASN A 180 1.23 9.21 9.24
CA ASN A 180 2.54 9.15 8.60
C ASN A 180 3.63 9.82 9.47
N HIS A 181 4.78 9.15 9.63
CA HIS A 181 5.93 9.65 10.39
C HIS A 181 7.21 9.60 9.55
N GLY A 182 8.00 10.67 9.58
CA GLY A 182 9.33 10.70 8.94
C GLY A 182 9.62 11.95 8.11
N GLY A 183 10.84 12.02 7.61
CA GLY A 183 11.34 13.20 6.87
C GLY A 183 10.66 13.40 5.52
N LEU A 184 10.31 12.32 4.83
CA LEU A 184 9.61 12.37 3.55
C LEU A 184 8.27 13.12 3.68
N TYR A 185 7.50 12.83 4.73
CA TYR A 185 6.17 13.44 4.91
C TYR A 185 6.23 14.93 5.22
N ARG A 186 7.34 15.41 5.84
CA ARG A 186 7.59 16.85 5.98
C ARG A 186 7.81 17.52 4.63
N ASN A 187 8.47 16.82 3.70
CA ASN A 187 8.62 17.34 2.34
C ASN A 187 7.31 17.35 1.58
N LEU A 188 6.51 16.27 1.65
CA LEU A 188 5.17 16.25 1.07
C LEU A 188 4.27 17.35 1.64
N GLN A 189 4.33 17.57 2.96
CA GLN A 189 3.62 18.68 3.61
C GLN A 189 4.06 20.05 3.05
N LEU A 190 5.36 20.30 2.97
CA LEU A 190 5.90 21.53 2.40
C LEU A 190 5.42 21.75 0.96
N LEU A 191 5.39 20.68 0.14
CA LEU A 191 4.88 20.74 -1.22
C LEU A 191 3.39 21.07 -1.27
N ARG A 192 2.57 20.53 -0.38
CA ARG A 192 1.14 20.89 -0.28
C ARG A 192 0.94 22.34 0.15
N GLU A 193 1.67 22.80 1.16
CA GLU A 193 1.58 24.16 1.71
C GLU A 193 2.03 25.25 0.71
N THR A 194 2.91 24.89 -0.22
CA THR A 194 3.45 25.79 -1.24
C THR A 194 2.84 25.58 -2.63
N ASP A 195 1.73 24.87 -2.73
CA ASP A 195 1.11 24.49 -4.01
C ASP A 195 2.14 23.93 -5.01
N GLY A 196 3.06 23.09 -4.50
CA GLY A 196 4.10 22.43 -5.29
C GLY A 196 5.32 23.29 -5.64
N GLN A 197 5.40 24.53 -5.16
CA GLN A 197 6.43 25.50 -5.57
C GLN A 197 7.69 25.49 -4.68
N ALA A 198 7.77 24.64 -3.68
CA ALA A 198 8.94 24.59 -2.80
C ALA A 198 10.20 24.19 -3.57
N LEU A 199 11.30 24.91 -3.34
CA LEU A 199 12.63 24.60 -3.92
C LEU A 199 13.15 23.23 -3.42
N CYS A 200 12.86 22.88 -2.16
CA CYS A 200 13.18 21.56 -1.64
C CYS A 200 12.07 20.60 -2.03
N ASN A 201 12.27 19.86 -3.11
CA ASN A 201 11.33 18.91 -3.67
C ASN A 201 12.02 17.56 -3.86
N PHE A 202 11.54 16.57 -3.13
CA PHE A 202 12.07 15.20 -3.15
C PHE A 202 12.08 14.60 -4.56
N PHE A 203 11.02 14.80 -5.34
CA PHE A 203 10.90 14.19 -6.67
C PHE A 203 11.88 14.81 -7.68
N THR A 204 12.01 16.12 -7.66
CA THR A 204 12.99 16.81 -8.53
C THR A 204 14.42 16.52 -8.11
N ALA A 205 14.69 16.35 -6.81
CA ALA A 205 15.98 15.91 -6.31
C ALA A 205 16.34 14.47 -6.76
N MET A 206 15.32 13.63 -7.01
CA MET A 206 15.49 12.28 -7.59
C MET A 206 15.62 12.29 -9.12
N GLY A 207 15.51 13.45 -9.78
CA GLY A 207 15.62 13.57 -11.24
C GLY A 207 14.32 13.39 -12.02
N LEU A 208 13.16 13.45 -11.36
CA LEU A 208 11.85 13.41 -12.03
C LEU A 208 11.31 14.83 -12.21
N ASP A 209 10.60 15.08 -13.30
CA ASP A 209 9.72 16.23 -13.39
C ASP A 209 8.59 16.13 -12.36
N TYR A 210 8.02 17.27 -12.01
CA TYR A 210 7.04 17.32 -10.92
C TYR A 210 5.84 18.18 -11.27
N LEU A 211 4.63 17.64 -11.00
CA LEU A 211 3.35 18.32 -11.14
C LEU A 211 2.52 18.12 -9.88
N TYR A 212 2.04 19.21 -9.25
CA TYR A 212 1.16 19.14 -8.10
C TYR A 212 -0.30 19.40 -8.49
N VAL A 213 -1.22 18.61 -7.92
CA VAL A 213 -2.67 18.76 -8.08
C VAL A 213 -3.30 18.93 -6.70
N LYS A 214 -3.64 20.16 -6.37
CA LYS A 214 -4.23 20.52 -5.08
C LYS A 214 -5.59 19.85 -4.83
N ASP A 215 -6.45 19.90 -5.85
CA ASP A 215 -7.81 19.36 -5.79
C ASP A 215 -7.87 17.94 -6.35
N GLY A 216 -7.21 17.01 -5.67
CA GLY A 216 -7.06 15.60 -6.09
C GLY A 216 -8.37 14.78 -6.03
N ASN A 217 -9.47 15.35 -5.56
CA ASN A 217 -10.82 14.79 -5.68
C ASN A 217 -11.72 15.61 -6.63
N ASN A 218 -11.13 16.37 -7.55
CA ASN A 218 -11.83 17.02 -8.64
C ASN A 218 -11.47 16.34 -9.96
N VAL A 219 -12.45 15.70 -10.61
CA VAL A 219 -12.24 14.92 -11.85
C VAL A 219 -11.63 15.79 -12.95
N GLN A 220 -12.13 17.04 -13.14
CA GLN A 220 -11.64 17.91 -14.20
C GLN A 220 -10.20 18.37 -13.97
N ALA A 221 -9.84 18.73 -12.72
CA ALA A 221 -8.49 19.11 -12.36
C ALA A 221 -7.50 17.96 -12.60
N LEU A 222 -7.92 16.72 -12.29
CA LEU A 222 -7.14 15.52 -12.55
C LEU A 222 -7.00 15.23 -14.05
N ILE A 223 -8.08 15.36 -14.83
CA ILE A 223 -8.03 15.21 -16.29
C ILE A 223 -7.05 16.20 -16.91
N ASP A 224 -7.09 17.45 -16.49
CA ASP A 224 -6.22 18.50 -17.02
C ASP A 224 -4.74 18.24 -16.65
N ALA A 225 -4.49 17.75 -15.44
CA ALA A 225 -3.15 17.34 -15.01
C ALA A 225 -2.65 16.12 -15.79
N PHE A 226 -3.46 15.08 -15.92
CA PHE A 226 -3.07 13.84 -16.62
C PHE A 226 -2.86 14.08 -18.12
N ARG A 227 -3.62 14.97 -18.75
CA ARG A 227 -3.40 15.39 -20.14
C ARG A 227 -2.04 16.08 -20.36
N LYS A 228 -1.55 16.83 -19.37
CA LYS A 228 -0.23 17.49 -19.45
C LYS A 228 0.93 16.50 -19.45
N VAL A 229 0.76 15.37 -18.77
CA VAL A 229 1.79 14.34 -18.62
C VAL A 229 1.60 13.13 -19.54
N LYS A 230 0.46 13.05 -20.22
CA LYS A 230 0.23 12.00 -21.20
C LYS A 230 1.21 12.15 -22.36
N ASP A 231 1.78 11.03 -22.78
CA ASP A 231 2.73 10.93 -23.90
C ASP A 231 4.01 11.80 -23.71
N ILE A 232 4.31 12.19 -22.46
CA ILE A 232 5.58 12.84 -22.10
C ILE A 232 6.75 11.89 -22.37
N ASP A 233 7.91 12.41 -22.72
CA ASP A 233 9.08 11.62 -23.14
C ASP A 233 10.12 11.41 -22.03
N HIS A 234 9.80 11.74 -20.81
CA HIS A 234 10.66 11.64 -19.63
C HIS A 234 9.85 11.27 -18.37
N PRO A 235 10.52 10.85 -17.27
CA PRO A 235 9.84 10.50 -16.03
C PRO A 235 9.26 11.72 -15.30
N VAL A 236 8.02 11.59 -14.81
CA VAL A 236 7.32 12.64 -14.07
C VAL A 236 6.58 12.10 -12.84
N ALA A 237 6.64 12.83 -11.74
CA ALA A 237 5.82 12.60 -10.56
C ALA A 237 4.61 13.57 -10.55
N VAL A 238 3.40 13.01 -10.54
CA VAL A 238 2.14 13.75 -10.37
C VAL A 238 1.66 13.56 -8.95
N HIS A 239 1.83 14.57 -8.12
CA HIS A 239 1.45 14.55 -6.72
C HIS A 239 0.02 15.06 -6.57
N ILE A 240 -0.93 14.18 -6.28
CA ILE A 240 -2.34 14.50 -6.08
C ILE A 240 -2.68 14.52 -4.59
N ASN A 241 -3.27 15.62 -4.11
CA ASN A 241 -3.73 15.75 -2.74
C ASN A 241 -5.19 15.32 -2.64
N THR A 242 -5.47 14.18 -1.98
CA THR A 242 -6.80 13.58 -1.90
C THR A 242 -7.30 13.51 -0.45
N LEU A 243 -8.59 13.26 -0.28
CA LEU A 243 -9.20 13.01 1.02
C LEU A 243 -9.52 11.51 1.17
N LYS A 244 -8.83 10.84 2.07
CA LYS A 244 -9.12 9.44 2.42
C LYS A 244 -10.54 9.32 2.99
N GLY A 245 -11.35 8.43 2.42
CA GLY A 245 -12.75 8.26 2.85
C GLY A 245 -13.74 9.24 2.23
N LYS A 246 -13.33 10.00 1.20
CA LYS A 246 -14.14 11.03 0.51
C LYS A 246 -15.57 10.58 0.24
N GLY A 247 -16.54 11.43 0.67
CA GLY A 247 -17.97 11.23 0.46
C GLY A 247 -18.65 10.32 1.49
N TYR A 248 -17.90 9.78 2.48
CA TYR A 248 -18.45 9.09 3.63
C TYR A 248 -17.95 9.74 4.92
N ARG A 249 -18.78 10.59 5.55
CA ARG A 249 -18.38 11.42 6.70
C ARG A 249 -17.67 10.65 7.82
N LEU A 250 -18.11 9.46 8.14
CA LEU A 250 -17.50 8.66 9.20
C LEU A 250 -16.09 8.19 8.82
N ALA A 251 -15.86 7.84 7.54
CA ALA A 251 -14.54 7.47 7.05
C ALA A 251 -13.59 8.67 6.94
N GLU A 252 -14.10 9.86 6.60
CA GLU A 252 -13.31 11.08 6.59
C GLU A 252 -12.86 11.49 8.02
N GLN A 253 -13.69 11.26 9.03
CA GLN A 253 -13.43 11.59 10.43
C GLN A 253 -12.61 10.53 11.17
N GLN A 254 -12.71 9.26 10.77
CA GLN A 254 -12.07 8.12 11.42
C GLN A 254 -11.24 7.31 10.39
N GLN A 255 -10.29 7.99 9.74
CA GLN A 255 -9.55 7.47 8.59
C GLN A 255 -8.76 6.18 8.87
N GLU A 256 -8.24 6.03 10.08
CA GLU A 256 -7.53 4.81 10.52
C GLU A 256 -8.51 3.64 10.63
N ARG A 257 -9.63 3.83 11.30
CA ARG A 257 -10.66 2.81 11.48
C ARG A 257 -11.24 2.31 10.15
N PHE A 258 -11.50 3.24 9.22
CA PHE A 258 -12.06 2.93 7.92
C PHE A 258 -10.99 2.68 6.84
N HIS A 259 -9.73 2.40 7.22
CA HIS A 259 -8.77 1.89 6.25
C HIS A 259 -9.25 0.54 5.70
N TYR A 260 -9.63 -0.38 6.60
CA TYR A 260 -10.32 -1.64 6.31
C TYR A 260 -11.44 -1.83 7.32
N SER A 261 -12.59 -2.34 6.89
CA SER A 261 -13.69 -2.67 7.79
C SER A 261 -14.31 -4.01 7.41
N ALA A 262 -14.69 -4.81 8.40
CA ALA A 262 -15.69 -5.85 8.24
C ALA A 262 -17.05 -5.20 7.92
N PRO A 263 -18.11 -5.94 7.56
CA PRO A 263 -19.45 -5.39 7.31
C PRO A 263 -19.91 -4.46 8.42
N PHE A 264 -20.53 -3.33 8.05
CA PHE A 264 -20.87 -2.27 9.00
C PHE A 264 -22.18 -1.54 8.62
N CYS A 265 -22.82 -0.93 9.59
CA CYS A 265 -24.00 -0.07 9.38
C CYS A 265 -23.55 1.30 8.84
N LEU A 266 -24.12 1.72 7.70
CA LEU A 266 -23.75 3.00 7.04
C LEU A 266 -24.06 4.23 7.90
N GLU A 267 -25.16 4.21 8.67
CA GLU A 267 -25.58 5.34 9.47
C GLU A 267 -24.70 5.59 10.68
N THR A 268 -24.28 4.51 11.34
CA THR A 268 -23.54 4.57 12.62
C THR A 268 -22.05 4.24 12.48
N GLY A 269 -21.67 3.53 11.41
CA GLY A 269 -20.34 2.96 11.24
C GLY A 269 -20.04 1.77 12.15
N SER A 270 -20.99 1.32 13.00
CA SER A 270 -20.80 0.15 13.87
C SER A 270 -20.71 -1.14 13.05
N LEU A 271 -19.87 -2.09 13.49
CA LEU A 271 -19.78 -3.39 12.85
C LEU A 271 -21.14 -4.11 12.87
N ALA A 272 -21.48 -4.77 11.76
CA ALA A 272 -22.73 -5.51 11.61
C ALA A 272 -22.79 -6.75 12.53
N VAL A 273 -21.61 -7.33 12.80
CA VAL A 273 -21.46 -8.42 13.77
C VAL A 273 -20.55 -7.91 14.87
N ASP A 274 -21.10 -7.86 16.08
CA ASP A 274 -20.32 -7.61 17.27
C ASP A 274 -19.47 -8.87 17.53
N SER A 275 -18.16 -8.77 17.35
CA SER A 275 -17.24 -9.89 17.61
C SER A 275 -17.11 -10.22 19.10
N GLY A 276 -17.95 -9.59 19.95
CA GLY A 276 -17.88 -9.70 21.39
C GLY A 276 -16.68 -8.96 21.98
N ASN A 277 -16.73 -8.68 23.26
CA ASN A 277 -15.62 -8.10 24.03
C ASN A 277 -14.54 -9.15 24.36
N GLU A 278 -14.27 -10.09 23.47
CA GLU A 278 -13.16 -11.02 23.69
C GLU A 278 -11.85 -10.28 23.47
N GLU A 279 -11.07 -10.17 24.55
CA GLU A 279 -9.71 -9.65 24.47
C GLU A 279 -8.89 -10.52 23.52
N ASP A 280 -8.33 -9.92 22.48
CA ASP A 280 -7.40 -10.60 21.61
C ASP A 280 -5.97 -10.59 22.21
N TYR A 281 -5.07 -11.36 21.59
CA TYR A 281 -3.67 -11.40 22.01
C TYR A 281 -2.95 -10.06 21.84
N GLY A 282 -3.36 -9.21 20.88
CA GLY A 282 -2.84 -7.87 20.69
C GLY A 282 -3.15 -6.98 21.87
N ASP A 283 -4.42 -6.96 22.31
CA ASP A 283 -4.87 -6.20 23.47
C ASP A 283 -4.15 -6.60 24.75
N LEU A 284 -4.03 -7.91 25.01
CA LEU A 284 -3.30 -8.45 26.16
C LEU A 284 -1.82 -8.01 26.13
N THR A 285 -1.19 -8.14 24.97
CA THR A 285 0.22 -7.81 24.77
C THR A 285 0.48 -6.34 24.99
N VAL A 286 -0.31 -5.46 24.37
CA VAL A 286 -0.12 -4.01 24.50
C VAL A 286 -0.40 -3.53 25.92
N ARG A 287 -1.43 -4.06 26.56
CA ARG A 287 -1.70 -3.72 27.97
C ARG A 287 -0.54 -4.12 28.88
N TYR A 288 0.04 -5.30 28.69
CA TYR A 288 1.24 -5.72 29.41
C TYR A 288 2.43 -4.80 29.12
N LEU A 289 2.69 -4.47 27.84
CA LEU A 289 3.76 -3.56 27.45
C LEU A 289 3.59 -2.19 28.07
N LEU A 290 2.41 -1.60 28.06
CA LEU A 290 2.12 -0.30 28.69
C LEU A 290 2.38 -0.33 30.20
N GLN A 291 2.06 -1.44 30.87
CA GLN A 291 2.37 -1.62 32.30
C GLN A 291 3.88 -1.67 32.54
N GLU A 292 4.63 -2.38 31.70
CA GLU A 292 6.09 -2.45 31.81
C GLU A 292 6.76 -1.09 31.46
N MET A 293 6.26 -0.39 30.45
CA MET A 293 6.73 0.96 30.09
C MET A 293 6.58 1.96 31.24
N LYS A 294 5.51 1.87 32.03
CA LYS A 294 5.33 2.71 33.24
C LYS A 294 6.37 2.44 34.33
N LYS A 295 6.84 1.20 34.43
CA LYS A 295 7.84 0.76 35.43
C LYS A 295 9.26 1.04 34.96
N ASP A 296 9.52 0.89 33.67
CA ASP A 296 10.85 0.97 33.07
C ASP A 296 10.83 1.81 31.80
N ARG A 297 11.47 2.98 31.83
CA ARG A 297 11.57 3.91 30.69
C ARG A 297 12.41 3.35 29.53
N THR A 298 13.09 2.23 29.74
CA THR A 298 13.92 1.58 28.73
C THR A 298 13.13 0.55 27.90
N VAL A 299 11.90 0.23 28.26
CA VAL A 299 10.99 -0.59 27.47
C VAL A 299 10.42 0.25 26.34
N VAL A 300 10.57 -0.24 25.10
CA VAL A 300 10.09 0.44 23.88
C VAL A 300 9.28 -0.53 23.04
N GLY A 301 8.08 -0.12 22.63
CA GLY A 301 7.25 -0.81 21.64
C GLY A 301 7.57 -0.30 20.24
N ILE A 302 7.84 -1.21 19.29
CA ILE A 302 8.12 -0.86 17.90
C ILE A 302 7.15 -1.58 16.99
N THR A 303 6.44 -0.81 16.15
CA THR A 303 5.57 -1.34 15.09
C THR A 303 6.08 -0.95 13.71
N ALA A 304 5.58 -1.63 12.68
CA ALA A 304 5.96 -1.42 11.30
C ALA A 304 4.70 -1.14 10.45
N GLY A 305 4.15 0.07 10.57
CA GLY A 305 3.03 0.57 9.76
C GLY A 305 1.65 0.02 10.12
N THR A 306 1.55 -0.85 11.14
CA THR A 306 0.27 -1.50 11.51
C THR A 306 0.04 -1.47 13.02
N PRO A 307 0.11 -0.31 13.70
CA PRO A 307 0.04 -0.25 15.15
C PRO A 307 -1.28 -0.79 15.70
N THR A 308 -2.41 -0.46 15.11
CA THR A 308 -3.75 -0.88 15.54
C THR A 308 -4.00 -2.37 15.43
N VAL A 309 -3.39 -3.05 14.45
CA VAL A 309 -3.50 -4.52 14.31
C VAL A 309 -2.96 -5.25 15.54
N PHE A 310 -1.99 -4.63 16.24
CA PHE A 310 -1.42 -5.13 17.48
C PHE A 310 -2.00 -4.48 18.73
N GLY A 311 -3.13 -3.77 18.59
CA GLY A 311 -3.81 -3.14 19.72
C GLY A 311 -3.21 -1.82 20.19
N PHE A 312 -2.19 -1.24 19.51
CA PHE A 312 -1.73 0.13 19.75
C PHE A 312 -2.68 1.12 19.09
N THR A 313 -3.86 1.33 19.70
CA THR A 313 -4.81 2.39 19.29
C THR A 313 -4.17 3.77 19.44
N ALA A 314 -4.81 4.83 18.92
CA ALA A 314 -4.31 6.21 19.05
C ALA A 314 -4.09 6.58 20.51
N GLU A 315 -5.04 6.26 21.40
CA GLU A 315 -4.95 6.53 22.83
C GLU A 315 -3.79 5.79 23.49
N ARG A 316 -3.58 4.52 23.13
CA ARG A 316 -2.49 3.71 23.67
C ARG A 316 -1.12 4.16 23.15
N ARG A 317 -1.04 4.68 21.92
CA ARG A 317 0.17 5.31 21.39
C ARG A 317 0.50 6.61 22.16
N GLU A 318 -0.53 7.41 22.45
CA GLU A 318 -0.38 8.62 23.28
C GLU A 318 0.07 8.26 24.71
N GLU A 319 -0.53 7.24 25.33
CA GLU A 319 -0.13 6.74 26.66
C GLU A 319 1.33 6.26 26.68
N ALA A 320 1.78 5.52 25.66
CA ALA A 320 3.16 5.07 25.54
C ALA A 320 4.14 6.20 25.24
N GLY A 321 3.71 7.27 24.59
CA GLY A 321 4.49 8.46 24.30
C GLY A 321 5.80 8.14 23.59
N ARG A 322 6.93 8.56 24.16
CA ARG A 322 8.28 8.33 23.58
C ARG A 322 8.73 6.88 23.58
N GLN A 323 8.05 6.01 24.29
CA GLN A 323 8.36 4.58 24.35
C GLN A 323 7.65 3.78 23.23
N PHE A 324 6.83 4.45 22.41
CA PHE A 324 6.26 3.89 21.19
C PHE A 324 6.95 4.47 19.95
N VAL A 325 7.29 3.61 19.00
CA VAL A 325 7.89 3.98 17.71
C VAL A 325 7.20 3.20 16.60
N ASP A 326 6.61 3.91 15.66
CA ASP A 326 6.22 3.31 14.38
C ASP A 326 7.27 3.66 13.32
N VAL A 327 7.85 2.64 12.71
CA VAL A 327 8.89 2.80 11.69
C VAL A 327 8.32 2.78 10.26
N ALA A 328 7.02 2.99 10.13
CA ALA A 328 6.29 2.94 8.87
C ALA A 328 6.45 1.57 8.15
N LEU A 329 6.72 1.51 6.87
CA LEU A 329 6.74 0.28 6.06
C LEU A 329 8.16 -0.10 5.56
N PRO A 330 9.16 -0.29 6.43
CA PRO A 330 10.52 -0.56 6.00
C PRO A 330 10.74 -2.05 5.73
N ARG A 331 11.25 -2.41 4.58
CA ARG A 331 11.77 -3.75 4.32
C ARG A 331 13.07 -4.07 5.09
N SER A 332 13.83 -3.04 5.44
CA SER A 332 15.13 -3.14 6.13
C SER A 332 15.05 -3.01 7.65
N THR A 333 13.86 -2.99 8.24
CA THR A 333 13.64 -2.71 9.68
C THR A 333 14.34 -3.64 10.66
N PRO A 334 14.66 -4.92 10.37
CA PRO A 334 15.42 -5.69 11.36
C PRO A 334 16.77 -5.05 11.72
N LEU A 335 17.40 -4.32 10.78
CA LEU A 335 18.74 -3.77 11.03
C LEU A 335 18.75 -2.56 11.99
N PRO A 336 17.96 -1.49 11.79
CA PRO A 336 17.93 -0.38 12.76
C PRO A 336 17.43 -0.83 14.13
N CYS A 337 16.42 -1.68 14.20
CA CYS A 337 15.90 -2.20 15.47
C CYS A 337 16.91 -3.14 16.16
N VAL A 338 17.58 -4.02 15.42
CA VAL A 338 18.62 -4.90 15.98
C VAL A 338 19.84 -4.11 16.42
N CYS A 339 20.27 -3.09 15.66
CA CYS A 339 21.38 -2.22 16.05
C CYS A 339 21.03 -1.37 17.28
N HIS A 340 19.82 -0.81 17.32
CA HIS A 340 19.33 -0.11 18.51
C HIS A 340 19.23 -1.06 19.71
N CYS A 341 18.64 -2.25 19.55
CA CYS A 341 18.54 -3.25 20.61
C CYS A 341 19.90 -3.73 21.12
N ARG A 342 20.89 -3.94 20.24
CA ARG A 342 22.25 -4.31 20.66
C ARG A 342 22.93 -3.19 21.46
N ARG A 343 22.86 -1.95 20.95
CA ARG A 343 23.42 -0.79 21.63
C ARG A 343 22.70 -0.50 22.95
N TRP A 344 21.40 -0.72 23.02
CA TRP A 344 20.59 -0.54 24.21
C TRP A 344 20.83 -1.65 25.24
N ARG A 345 21.12 -2.91 24.81
CA ARG A 345 21.59 -3.94 25.75
C ARG A 345 22.89 -3.58 26.46
N GLU A 346 23.82 -2.96 25.76
CA GLU A 346 25.05 -2.44 26.33
C GLU A 346 24.81 -1.27 27.28
N THR A 347 23.73 -0.51 27.10
CA THR A 347 23.30 0.63 27.93
C THR A 347 22.28 0.25 29.01
N GLY A 348 21.98 -1.03 29.20
CA GLY A 348 21.06 -1.52 30.23
C GLY A 348 19.58 -1.50 29.86
N ILE A 349 19.22 -1.22 28.58
CA ILE A 349 17.84 -1.26 28.10
C ILE A 349 17.35 -2.71 27.99
N ARG A 350 16.34 -3.07 28.77
CA ARG A 350 15.72 -4.40 28.75
C ARG A 350 14.41 -4.36 27.97
N GLY A 351 14.26 -5.28 27.03
CA GLY A 351 12.97 -5.62 26.41
C GLY A 351 12.59 -4.73 25.22
N VAL A 352 12.97 -5.18 24.03
CA VAL A 352 12.36 -4.76 22.77
C VAL A 352 11.57 -5.92 22.22
N GLN A 353 10.27 -5.78 22.12
CA GLN A 353 9.45 -6.74 21.38
C GLN A 353 9.27 -6.25 19.96
N HIS A 354 9.73 -7.05 19.02
CA HIS A 354 9.66 -6.79 17.60
C HIS A 354 8.52 -7.61 16.99
N PHE A 355 7.44 -6.96 16.63
CA PHE A 355 6.37 -7.57 15.86
C PHE A 355 6.60 -7.29 14.38
N HIS A 356 7.10 -8.26 13.64
CA HIS A 356 7.31 -8.17 12.20
C HIS A 356 6.44 -9.20 11.48
N PRO A 357 5.49 -8.77 10.63
CA PRO A 357 4.68 -9.70 9.86
C PRO A 357 5.43 -10.38 8.70
N ALA A 358 6.63 -9.96 8.34
CA ALA A 358 7.33 -10.44 7.16
C ALA A 358 8.80 -10.78 7.41
N ARG A 359 9.10 -11.95 8.01
CA ARG A 359 10.33 -12.66 7.73
C ARG A 359 10.13 -13.56 6.51
N LEU A 360 9.94 -12.97 5.34
CA LEU A 360 9.96 -13.71 4.09
C LEU A 360 10.90 -13.01 3.12
N ARG A 361 11.90 -13.78 2.68
CA ARG A 361 12.77 -13.38 1.57
C ARG A 361 11.91 -13.01 0.36
N PRO A 362 12.36 -12.10 -0.52
CA PRO A 362 11.66 -11.82 -1.74
C PRO A 362 11.74 -13.06 -2.65
N VAL A 363 10.73 -13.89 -2.58
CA VAL A 363 10.41 -14.87 -3.58
C VAL A 363 9.06 -14.46 -4.11
N VAL A 364 9.05 -13.92 -5.33
CA VAL A 364 7.89 -13.70 -6.20
C VAL A 364 6.59 -13.37 -5.46
N ALA A 365 6.09 -12.17 -5.61
CA ALA A 365 4.82 -11.71 -5.05
C ALA A 365 3.68 -12.67 -5.41
N GLY A 366 3.33 -13.53 -4.49
CA GLY A 366 2.24 -14.49 -4.55
C GLY A 366 1.46 -14.52 -3.23
N PRO A 367 0.29 -15.10 -3.17
CA PRO A 367 -0.82 -14.80 -2.27
C PRO A 367 -0.59 -15.30 -0.83
N LEU A 368 0.17 -14.57 -0.02
CA LEU A 368 0.43 -14.91 1.39
C LEU A 368 -0.33 -14.06 2.41
N TYR A 369 -1.12 -13.08 1.96
CA TYR A 369 -1.87 -12.21 2.87
C TYR A 369 -3.14 -12.84 3.45
N GLN A 370 -3.65 -13.93 2.86
CA GLN A 370 -4.86 -14.63 3.37
C GLN A 370 -4.61 -15.64 4.48
N GLN A 371 -3.37 -15.89 4.91
CA GLN A 371 -3.07 -16.86 5.98
C GLN A 371 -2.62 -16.25 7.32
N GLN A 372 -2.76 -14.95 7.53
CA GLN A 372 -2.37 -14.31 8.79
C GLN A 372 -3.32 -14.55 9.99
N SER A 373 -4.40 -15.27 9.83
CA SER A 373 -5.29 -15.64 10.94
C SER A 373 -4.82 -16.83 11.78
N ARG A 374 -3.64 -17.41 11.49
CA ARG A 374 -3.05 -18.46 12.32
C ARG A 374 -1.65 -18.07 12.77
N ILE A 375 -1.58 -17.28 13.83
CA ILE A 375 -0.34 -17.12 14.60
C ILE A 375 -0.06 -18.47 15.26
N ASP A 376 1.08 -19.07 14.93
CA ASP A 376 1.50 -20.34 15.53
C ASP A 376 1.73 -20.12 17.03
N SER A 377 0.82 -20.64 17.84
CA SER A 377 0.83 -20.59 19.31
C SER A 377 2.13 -21.16 19.92
N ARG A 378 2.96 -21.88 19.14
CA ARG A 378 4.27 -22.39 19.54
C ARG A 378 5.34 -21.30 19.62
N LEU A 379 5.17 -20.14 18.98
CA LEU A 379 6.09 -19.01 19.09
C LEU A 379 5.88 -18.20 20.36
N LEU A 380 4.64 -18.09 20.85
CA LEU A 380 4.31 -17.37 22.08
C LEU A 380 4.72 -18.15 23.34
N GLY A 381 4.60 -19.47 23.35
CA GLY A 381 5.02 -20.32 24.48
C GLY A 381 6.52 -20.31 24.79
N ARG A 382 7.38 -19.91 23.84
CA ARG A 382 8.84 -19.83 24.07
C ARG A 382 9.32 -18.45 24.54
N CYS A 383 8.48 -17.45 24.53
CA CYS A 383 8.82 -16.10 25.02
C CYS A 383 8.60 -15.93 26.53
N PHE A 384 7.89 -16.84 27.18
CA PHE A 384 7.55 -16.76 28.61
C PHE A 384 8.45 -17.61 29.53
N ASP A 385 9.30 -18.50 28.98
CA ASP A 385 10.26 -19.30 29.78
C ASP A 385 11.61 -18.59 29.85
N ASN A 386 11.82 -17.82 30.90
CA ASN A 386 12.88 -16.85 31.09
C ASN A 386 14.23 -17.44 31.55
N GLU A 387 14.43 -18.78 31.52
CA GLU A 387 15.65 -19.40 32.11
C GLU A 387 16.53 -20.26 31.17
N ARG A 388 16.23 -20.39 29.87
CA ARG A 388 17.05 -21.23 28.98
C ARG A 388 17.28 -20.67 27.58
N CYS A 389 17.98 -19.57 27.47
CA CYS A 389 18.53 -19.09 26.20
C CYS A 389 20.08 -19.03 26.24
N HIS A 390 20.71 -20.16 26.54
CA HIS A 390 22.16 -20.37 26.32
C HIS A 390 22.35 -21.69 25.59
N SER A 391 22.28 -21.68 24.27
CA SER A 391 23.11 -22.46 23.36
C SER A 391 22.66 -22.29 21.91
N PRO A 392 23.54 -22.06 20.94
CA PRO A 392 23.19 -22.05 19.54
C PRO A 392 22.97 -23.47 19.04
N LEU A 393 21.79 -23.78 18.53
CA LEU A 393 21.54 -25.06 17.85
C LEU A 393 22.18 -25.05 16.46
N PRO A 394 22.92 -26.08 16.06
CA PRO A 394 23.46 -26.20 14.72
C PRO A 394 22.33 -26.50 13.71
N VAL A 395 22.26 -25.70 12.67
CA VAL A 395 21.39 -25.95 11.52
C VAL A 395 22.01 -27.11 10.71
N ARG A 396 21.40 -28.29 10.78
CA ARG A 396 21.73 -29.38 9.86
C ARG A 396 20.98 -29.15 8.53
N TYR A 397 21.74 -28.91 7.48
CA TYR A 397 21.27 -29.05 6.11
C TYR A 397 21.25 -30.54 5.74
N SER A 398 20.07 -31.11 5.53
CA SER A 398 19.91 -32.40 4.85
C SER A 398 19.83 -32.14 3.35
N GLY A 399 20.96 -32.26 2.68
CA GLY A 399 21.00 -32.26 1.21
C GLY A 399 20.77 -33.66 0.71
N HIS A 400 19.69 -33.89 -0.03
CA HIS A 400 19.58 -35.07 -0.88
C HIS A 400 20.46 -34.86 -2.12
N ARG A 401 21.54 -35.64 -2.22
CA ARG A 401 22.27 -35.87 -3.48
C ARG A 401 21.50 -36.93 -4.28
N GLN A 402 21.08 -36.58 -5.49
CA GLN A 402 20.91 -37.59 -6.53
C GLN A 402 22.09 -37.53 -7.48
N HIS A 403 22.73 -38.66 -7.62
CA HIS A 403 23.78 -38.93 -8.62
C HIS A 403 23.16 -39.00 -10.01
N SER A 404 23.75 -38.34 -11.01
CA SER A 404 23.83 -38.85 -12.38
C SER A 404 25.18 -38.43 -12.95
N GLU A 405 25.99 -39.44 -13.21
CA GLU A 405 27.23 -39.36 -13.98
C GLU A 405 26.88 -39.03 -15.44
N HIS A 406 27.61 -38.10 -16.04
CA HIS A 406 28.15 -38.27 -17.41
C HIS A 406 29.21 -37.17 -17.64
N GLY A 407 30.42 -37.62 -17.86
CA GLY A 407 31.57 -36.82 -18.18
C GLY A 407 31.49 -36.19 -19.56
N LEU A 408 32.21 -35.13 -19.74
CA LEU A 408 33.03 -34.85 -20.93
C LEU A 408 34.01 -33.70 -20.62
N SER A 409 35.23 -33.99 -20.90
CA SER A 409 36.44 -33.17 -20.83
C SER A 409 36.40 -31.97 -21.82
N GLY A 410 37.06 -30.88 -21.44
CA GLY A 410 37.37 -29.81 -22.38
C GLY A 410 38.09 -28.63 -21.70
N SER A 411 39.40 -28.71 -21.64
CA SER A 411 40.33 -27.61 -21.33
C SER A 411 40.16 -26.42 -22.28
N TYR A 412 40.33 -25.17 -21.75
CA TYR A 412 41.20 -24.13 -22.33
C TYR A 412 41.18 -22.87 -21.45
N LEU A 413 42.33 -22.56 -20.96
CA LEU A 413 42.83 -21.20 -20.67
C LEU A 413 43.68 -20.72 -21.90
N PRO A 414 44.04 -19.50 -22.00
CA PRO A 414 44.31 -18.44 -21.02
C PRO A 414 43.28 -17.31 -20.97
#